data_a9ea021f0c388a0870a243b185b13145
#
_entry.id   a9ea021f0c388a0870a243b185b13145
#
_cell.length_a   1.000
_cell.length_b   1.000
_cell.length_c   1.000
_cell.angle_alpha   90.00
_cell.angle_beta   90.00
_cell.angle_gamma   90.00
#
_symmetry.space_group_name_H-M   'P 1'
#
loop_
_entity.id
_entity.type
_entity.pdbx_description
1 polymer ?
#
loop_
_entity_poly.entity_id
_entity_poly.type
_entity_poly.pdbx_seq_one_letter_code
_entity_poly.pdbx_strand_id
1 'polypeptide(L)'
;LHRVKDHEDGGDFVCRTHKKSAAYEERLCTHNSIRVKVIREIVRDTLRTVNRYAIADEEGFRRRLAKTAVAYQPDDRKQLAKQIREKEKRIARLEHLLKKLYEDYALGHIPEERFDKLSAQYEQEEATLKAELADDQARLNEVQTASAQTDKYLALARKYRDCTEVTDDMILAFVEKIVVHKTIRPAKGQSTRQIEVHMNYIGQFPIPTEGMENENE
;
A
#
# COMPACT_ATOMS: atom_id res chain seq x y z
N LEU A 1 -13.46 12.88 -13.67
CA LEU A 1 -13.49 13.91 -14.72
C LEU A 1 -13.91 13.29 -16.07
N HIS A 2 -14.60 14.03 -16.92
CA HIS A 2 -15.02 13.62 -18.25
C HIS A 2 -14.29 14.49 -19.30
N ARG A 3 -13.74 13.85 -20.34
CA ARG A 3 -13.06 14.57 -21.42
C ARG A 3 -14.07 15.27 -22.32
N VAL A 4 -13.92 16.56 -22.54
CA VAL A 4 -14.66 17.34 -23.54
C VAL A 4 -13.67 17.65 -24.67
N LYS A 5 -13.98 17.20 -25.88
CA LYS A 5 -13.21 17.55 -27.08
C LYS A 5 -13.63 18.95 -27.50
N ASP A 6 -12.72 19.89 -27.34
CA ASP A 6 -12.90 21.19 -27.99
C ASP A 6 -11.58 21.97 -28.06
N HIS A 7 -10.59 21.58 -28.79
CA HIS A 7 -9.47 22.42 -29.26
C HIS A 7 -8.35 21.54 -29.82
N GLU A 8 -7.51 22.09 -30.67
CA GLU A 8 -6.31 21.48 -31.27
C GLU A 8 -5.34 20.85 -30.22
N ASP A 9 -5.39 21.29 -28.96
CA ASP A 9 -4.55 20.82 -27.84
C ASP A 9 -5.10 19.63 -27.04
N GLY A 10 -6.12 18.92 -27.53
CA GLY A 10 -6.62 17.70 -26.88
C GLY A 10 -7.75 17.88 -25.86
N GLY A 11 -8.23 19.11 -25.63
CA GLY A 11 -9.41 19.40 -24.81
C GLY A 11 -9.16 19.41 -23.29
N ASP A 12 -10.24 19.52 -22.55
CA ASP A 12 -10.25 19.60 -21.08
C ASP A 12 -10.89 18.37 -20.46
N PHE A 13 -10.39 17.98 -19.28
CA PHE A 13 -11.13 17.14 -18.36
C PHE A 13 -12.02 18.00 -17.47
N VAL A 14 -13.34 17.74 -17.48
CA VAL A 14 -14.33 18.50 -16.72
C VAL A 14 -15.06 17.59 -15.74
N CYS A 15 -15.41 18.12 -14.56
CA CYS A 15 -16.20 17.39 -13.59
C CYS A 15 -17.60 17.08 -14.14
N ARG A 16 -17.90 15.78 -14.28
CA ARG A 16 -19.19 15.33 -14.81
C ARG A 16 -20.37 15.71 -13.90
N THR A 17 -20.19 15.65 -12.59
CA THR A 17 -21.20 16.04 -11.60
C THR A 17 -21.55 17.51 -11.73
N HIS A 18 -20.55 18.39 -11.88
CA HIS A 18 -20.78 19.82 -12.10
C HIS A 18 -21.54 20.07 -13.41
N LYS A 19 -21.14 19.38 -14.51
CA LYS A 19 -21.82 19.52 -15.80
C LYS A 19 -23.27 19.06 -15.75
N LYS A 20 -23.56 17.96 -15.03
CA LYS A 20 -24.93 17.47 -14.87
C LYS A 20 -25.77 18.30 -13.92
N SER A 21 -25.16 18.86 -12.85
CA SER A 21 -25.87 19.68 -11.86
C SER A 21 -26.15 21.11 -12.32
N ALA A 22 -25.65 21.51 -13.50
CA ALA A 22 -25.98 22.83 -14.08
C ALA A 22 -27.47 22.99 -14.42
N ALA A 23 -28.22 21.88 -14.53
CA ALA A 23 -29.67 21.87 -14.75
C ALA A 23 -30.51 21.94 -13.44
N TYR A 24 -29.88 21.90 -12.27
CA TYR A 24 -30.55 21.96 -10.97
C TYR A 24 -30.32 23.29 -10.29
N GLU A 25 -31.29 23.78 -9.51
CA GLU A 25 -31.19 25.04 -8.75
C GLU A 25 -30.04 25.04 -7.75
N GLU A 26 -29.73 23.88 -7.12
CA GLU A 26 -28.56 23.71 -6.25
C GLU A 26 -27.42 22.97 -6.98
N ARG A 27 -26.27 23.63 -7.08
CA ARG A 27 -25.07 23.02 -7.66
C ARG A 27 -24.43 22.05 -6.66
N LEU A 28 -24.48 20.77 -6.97
CA LEU A 28 -23.92 19.68 -6.16
C LEU A 28 -22.39 19.71 -6.05
N CYS A 29 -21.69 20.43 -6.96
CA CYS A 29 -20.24 20.58 -6.86
C CYS A 29 -19.74 21.85 -7.56
N THR A 30 -18.55 22.30 -7.18
CA THR A 30 -17.87 23.43 -7.80
C THR A 30 -17.27 23.03 -9.15
N HIS A 31 -17.13 24.04 -10.06
CA HIS A 31 -16.48 23.81 -11.34
C HIS A 31 -15.04 23.35 -11.15
N ASN A 32 -14.71 22.19 -11.74
CA ASN A 32 -13.35 21.66 -11.73
C ASN A 32 -13.01 21.17 -13.14
N SER A 33 -12.06 21.84 -13.79
CA SER A 33 -11.57 21.49 -15.13
C SER A 33 -10.06 21.59 -15.18
N ILE A 34 -9.43 20.76 -15.98
CA ILE A 34 -7.98 20.77 -16.20
C ILE A 34 -7.67 20.35 -17.64
N ARG A 35 -6.71 21.02 -18.27
CA ARG A 35 -6.29 20.70 -19.64
C ARG A 35 -5.65 19.32 -19.70
N VAL A 36 -5.99 18.56 -20.74
CA VAL A 36 -5.39 17.23 -20.98
C VAL A 36 -3.88 17.34 -21.12
N LYS A 37 -3.36 18.37 -21.78
CA LYS A 37 -1.92 18.65 -21.93
C LYS A 37 -1.22 18.76 -20.57
N VAL A 38 -1.79 19.52 -19.63
CA VAL A 38 -1.24 19.69 -18.27
C VAL A 38 -1.17 18.36 -17.52
N ILE A 39 -2.22 17.54 -17.59
CA ILE A 39 -2.21 16.21 -16.98
C ILE A 39 -1.12 15.33 -17.60
N ARG A 40 -1.00 15.33 -18.93
CA ARG A 40 0.04 14.55 -19.62
C ARG A 40 1.46 14.98 -19.20
N GLU A 41 1.71 16.28 -19.08
CA GLU A 41 3.00 16.82 -18.60
C GLU A 41 3.29 16.36 -17.17
N ILE A 42 2.33 16.51 -16.25
CA ILE A 42 2.48 16.08 -14.85
C ILE A 42 2.77 14.58 -14.78
N VAL A 43 2.01 13.76 -15.48
CA VAL A 43 2.21 12.30 -15.51
C VAL A 43 3.59 11.96 -16.06
N ARG A 44 3.99 12.58 -17.17
CA ARG A 44 5.31 12.37 -17.77
C ARG A 44 6.44 12.69 -16.79
N ASP A 45 6.37 13.86 -16.15
CA ASP A 45 7.42 14.31 -15.25
C ASP A 45 7.46 13.45 -13.97
N THR A 46 6.29 13.05 -13.46
CA THR A 46 6.17 12.10 -12.36
C THR A 46 6.80 10.76 -12.72
N LEU A 47 6.42 10.17 -13.86
CA LEU A 47 6.97 8.87 -14.30
C LEU A 47 8.47 8.93 -14.52
N ARG A 48 8.99 9.99 -15.16
CA ARG A 48 10.43 10.17 -15.37
C ARG A 48 11.18 10.24 -14.04
N THR A 49 10.66 11.01 -13.10
CA THR A 49 11.32 11.19 -11.79
C THR A 49 11.29 9.91 -10.98
N VAL A 50 10.13 9.27 -10.86
CA VAL A 50 10.01 8.04 -10.06
C VAL A 50 10.75 6.87 -10.68
N ASN A 51 10.66 6.68 -12.00
CA ASN A 51 11.39 5.60 -12.68
C ASN A 51 12.91 5.80 -12.62
N ARG A 52 13.39 7.02 -12.79
CA ARG A 52 14.82 7.33 -12.64
C ARG A 52 15.31 7.01 -11.25
N TYR A 53 14.58 7.42 -10.22
CA TYR A 53 14.92 7.09 -8.83
C TYR A 53 14.86 5.59 -8.57
N ALA A 54 13.79 4.91 -8.99
CA ALA A 54 13.62 3.48 -8.81
C ALA A 54 14.72 2.63 -9.44
N ILE A 55 15.26 3.06 -10.60
CA ILE A 55 16.33 2.36 -11.30
C ILE A 55 17.71 2.70 -10.73
N ALA A 56 17.92 3.95 -10.30
CA ALA A 56 19.21 4.41 -9.76
C ALA A 56 19.51 3.79 -8.38
N ASP A 57 18.50 3.66 -7.53
CA ASP A 57 18.62 3.09 -6.18
C ASP A 57 17.41 2.20 -5.85
N GLU A 58 17.43 0.96 -6.36
CA GLU A 58 16.36 -0.01 -6.13
C GLU A 58 16.15 -0.34 -4.65
N GLU A 59 17.22 -0.42 -3.86
CA GLU A 59 17.12 -0.70 -2.43
C GLU A 59 16.53 0.47 -1.65
N GLY A 60 16.97 1.69 -1.92
CA GLY A 60 16.39 2.90 -1.36
C GLY A 60 14.93 3.08 -1.74
N PHE A 61 14.59 2.75 -2.99
CA PHE A 61 13.21 2.76 -3.47
C PHE A 61 12.35 1.77 -2.68
N ARG A 62 12.81 0.51 -2.50
CA ARG A 62 12.12 -0.51 -1.69
C ARG A 62 11.95 -0.06 -0.25
N ARG A 63 13.01 0.46 0.37
CA ARG A 63 12.97 0.97 1.76
C ARG A 63 11.98 2.12 1.90
N ARG A 64 11.91 3.02 0.92
CA ARG A 64 11.00 4.17 0.96
C ARG A 64 9.54 3.74 0.82
N LEU A 65 9.24 2.80 -0.08
CA LEU A 65 7.91 2.20 -0.21
C LEU A 65 7.52 1.45 1.06
N ALA A 66 8.44 0.71 1.67
CA ALA A 66 8.20 0.04 2.94
C ALA A 66 7.89 1.03 4.08
N LYS A 67 8.43 2.24 4.08
CA LYS A 67 8.08 3.28 5.07
C LYS A 67 6.71 3.92 4.84
N THR A 68 6.21 3.96 3.61
CA THR A 68 4.89 4.54 3.27
C THR A 68 3.74 3.54 3.37
N ALA A 69 3.98 2.27 3.07
CA ALA A 69 3.08 1.17 3.38
C ALA A 69 3.43 0.69 4.78
N VAL A 70 2.57 0.88 5.80
CA VAL A 70 2.80 0.48 7.22
C VAL A 70 4.00 -0.46 7.40
N ALA A 71 5.14 0.15 7.72
CA ALA A 71 6.48 -0.27 7.40
C ALA A 71 6.90 -1.63 7.97
N TYR A 72 7.39 -2.51 7.11
CA TYR A 72 8.23 -3.63 7.53
C TYR A 72 9.57 -3.58 6.80
N GLN A 73 10.66 -3.55 7.57
CA GLN A 73 12.02 -3.70 7.04
C GLN A 73 12.25 -5.15 6.60
N PRO A 74 13.16 -5.44 5.66
CA PRO A 74 13.48 -6.82 5.25
C PRO A 74 13.85 -7.76 6.40
N ASP A 75 14.46 -7.23 7.46
CA ASP A 75 14.79 -7.99 8.66
C ASP A 75 13.58 -8.38 9.49
N ASP A 76 12.53 -7.53 9.50
CA ASP A 76 11.28 -7.81 10.20
C ASP A 76 10.57 -9.04 9.59
N ARG A 77 10.67 -9.24 8.27
CA ARG A 77 10.12 -10.41 7.59
C ARG A 77 10.71 -11.73 8.07
N LYS A 78 12.05 -11.78 8.23
CA LYS A 78 12.74 -12.98 8.73
C LYS A 78 12.38 -13.25 10.17
N GLN A 79 12.31 -12.19 10.97
CA GLN A 79 11.93 -12.29 12.38
C GLN A 79 10.47 -12.74 12.52
N LEU A 80 9.56 -12.17 11.75
CA LEU A 80 8.14 -12.55 11.74
C LEU A 80 7.95 -14.01 11.33
N ALA A 81 8.63 -14.46 10.26
CA ALA A 81 8.59 -15.87 9.85
C ALA A 81 9.17 -16.82 10.92
N LYS A 82 10.16 -16.38 11.70
CA LYS A 82 10.69 -17.14 12.84
C LYS A 82 9.67 -17.22 13.97
N GLN A 83 9.02 -16.10 14.33
CA GLN A 83 7.97 -16.06 15.36
C GLN A 83 6.78 -16.97 15.01
N ILE A 84 6.32 -16.94 13.76
CA ILE A 84 5.28 -17.84 13.26
C ILE A 84 5.67 -19.31 13.51
N ARG A 85 6.87 -19.73 13.11
CA ARG A 85 7.35 -21.11 13.30
C ARG A 85 7.47 -21.50 14.78
N GLU A 86 7.86 -20.58 15.63
CA GLU A 86 7.95 -20.83 17.07
C GLU A 86 6.58 -21.01 17.71
N LYS A 87 5.59 -20.18 17.30
CA LYS A 87 4.19 -20.33 17.74
C LYS A 87 3.57 -21.63 17.26
N GLU A 88 3.76 -22.00 15.98
CA GLU A 88 3.30 -23.27 15.41
C GLU A 88 3.86 -24.47 16.20
N LYS A 89 5.16 -24.46 16.51
CA LYS A 89 5.78 -25.52 17.33
C LYS A 89 5.22 -25.57 18.75
N ARG A 90 4.93 -24.38 19.34
CA ARG A 90 4.36 -24.34 20.69
C ARG A 90 2.94 -24.88 20.72
N ILE A 91 2.12 -24.53 19.74
CA ILE A 91 0.74 -25.06 19.58
C ILE A 91 0.78 -26.59 19.44
N ALA A 92 1.60 -27.13 18.54
CA ALA A 92 1.74 -28.58 18.38
C ALA A 92 2.18 -29.29 19.67
N ARG A 93 3.05 -28.63 20.47
CA ARG A 93 3.46 -29.14 21.77
C ARG A 93 2.34 -29.14 22.81
N LEU A 94 1.50 -28.08 22.82
CA LEU A 94 0.34 -27.98 23.72
C LEU A 94 -0.70 -29.07 23.38
N GLU A 95 -0.98 -29.30 22.11
CA GLU A 95 -1.87 -30.37 21.66
C GLU A 95 -1.37 -31.76 22.13
N HIS A 96 -0.06 -31.99 22.03
CA HIS A 96 0.54 -33.23 22.55
C HIS A 96 0.46 -33.34 24.08
N LEU A 97 0.66 -32.23 24.80
CA LEU A 97 0.54 -32.21 26.27
C LEU A 97 -0.90 -32.42 26.73
N LEU A 98 -1.88 -31.82 26.06
CA LEU A 98 -3.31 -32.03 26.33
C LEU A 98 -3.69 -33.50 26.14
N LYS A 99 -3.22 -34.13 25.06
CA LYS A 99 -3.43 -35.55 24.82
C LYS A 99 -2.86 -36.41 25.95
N LYS A 100 -1.63 -36.18 26.37
CA LYS A 100 -1.02 -36.90 27.51
C LYS A 100 -1.75 -36.65 28.79
N LEU A 101 -2.15 -35.41 29.07
CA LEU A 101 -2.90 -35.07 30.28
C LEU A 101 -4.23 -35.83 30.35
N TYR A 102 -4.91 -35.96 29.20
CA TYR A 102 -6.14 -36.73 29.10
C TYR A 102 -5.89 -38.22 29.33
N GLU A 103 -4.82 -38.79 28.75
CA GLU A 103 -4.44 -40.22 28.96
C GLU A 103 -4.15 -40.48 30.44
N ASP A 104 -3.37 -39.63 31.12
CA ASP A 104 -3.04 -39.78 32.54
C ASP A 104 -4.25 -39.60 33.44
N TYR A 105 -5.19 -38.72 33.10
CA TYR A 105 -6.45 -38.59 33.82
C TYR A 105 -7.34 -39.84 33.66
N ALA A 106 -7.48 -40.37 32.44
CA ALA A 106 -8.26 -41.56 32.15
C ALA A 106 -7.73 -42.81 32.88
N LEU A 107 -6.40 -42.85 33.12
CA LEU A 107 -5.76 -43.92 33.90
C LEU A 107 -5.81 -43.71 35.42
N GLY A 108 -6.39 -42.60 35.89
CA GLY A 108 -6.53 -42.30 37.32
C GLY A 108 -5.23 -41.79 37.95
N HIS A 109 -4.20 -41.41 37.15
CA HIS A 109 -2.91 -40.90 37.66
C HIS A 109 -2.99 -39.45 38.14
N ILE A 110 -4.00 -38.70 37.67
CA ILE A 110 -4.16 -37.27 37.98
C ILE A 110 -5.57 -37.07 38.56
N PRO A 111 -5.72 -36.33 39.69
CA PRO A 111 -7.04 -35.93 40.22
C PRO A 111 -7.75 -34.97 39.26
N GLU A 112 -9.08 -35.04 39.24
CA GLU A 112 -9.95 -34.20 38.38
C GLU A 112 -9.68 -32.73 38.51
N GLU A 113 -9.58 -32.17 39.71
CA GLU A 113 -9.29 -30.76 39.97
C GLU A 113 -7.97 -30.31 39.29
N ARG A 114 -6.95 -31.16 39.29
CA ARG A 114 -5.67 -30.86 38.66
C ARG A 114 -5.72 -30.98 37.15
N PHE A 115 -6.53 -31.96 36.65
CA PHE A 115 -6.79 -32.10 35.21
C PHE A 115 -7.51 -30.88 34.70
N ASP A 116 -8.60 -30.44 35.31
CA ASP A 116 -9.38 -29.26 34.89
C ASP A 116 -8.54 -27.99 34.88
N LYS A 117 -7.72 -27.78 35.91
CA LYS A 117 -6.84 -26.62 35.99
C LYS A 117 -5.81 -26.60 34.87
N LEU A 118 -5.15 -27.72 34.59
CA LEU A 118 -4.11 -27.80 33.58
C LEU A 118 -4.67 -27.76 32.14
N SER A 119 -5.80 -28.44 31.89
CA SER A 119 -6.48 -28.41 30.59
C SER A 119 -6.93 -27.00 30.25
N ALA A 120 -7.58 -26.29 31.21
CA ALA A 120 -7.99 -24.89 30.99
C ALA A 120 -6.80 -23.97 30.70
N GLN A 121 -5.66 -24.16 31.38
CA GLN A 121 -4.47 -23.38 31.12
C GLN A 121 -3.90 -23.63 29.72
N TYR A 122 -3.80 -24.89 29.29
CA TYR A 122 -3.28 -25.25 27.98
C TYR A 122 -4.21 -24.80 26.85
N GLU A 123 -5.52 -24.94 27.00
CA GLU A 123 -6.53 -24.47 26.07
C GLU A 123 -6.51 -22.95 25.92
N GLN A 124 -6.37 -22.22 27.04
CA GLN A 124 -6.26 -20.76 27.03
C GLN A 124 -5.00 -20.29 26.30
N GLU A 125 -3.83 -20.93 26.59
CA GLU A 125 -2.58 -20.62 25.91
C GLU A 125 -2.68 -20.93 24.40
N GLU A 126 -3.25 -22.07 24.04
CA GLU A 126 -3.44 -22.47 22.65
C GLU A 126 -4.33 -21.48 21.88
N ALA A 127 -5.47 -21.07 22.47
CA ALA A 127 -6.36 -20.09 21.87
C ALA A 127 -5.67 -18.75 21.63
N THR A 128 -4.89 -18.29 22.61
CA THR A 128 -4.12 -17.04 22.50
C THR A 128 -3.08 -17.13 21.37
N LEU A 129 -2.31 -18.21 21.35
CA LEU A 129 -1.29 -18.43 20.32
C LEU A 129 -1.88 -18.57 18.91
N LYS A 130 -3.05 -19.20 18.76
CA LYS A 130 -3.76 -19.32 17.49
C LYS A 130 -4.22 -17.94 16.97
N ALA A 131 -4.74 -17.09 17.85
CA ALA A 131 -5.13 -15.72 17.48
C ALA A 131 -3.92 -14.90 17.03
N GLU A 132 -2.83 -14.91 17.81
CA GLU A 132 -1.59 -14.21 17.46
C GLU A 132 -0.96 -14.75 16.17
N LEU A 133 -1.02 -16.06 15.92
CA LEU A 133 -0.53 -16.70 14.72
C LEU A 133 -1.28 -16.21 13.47
N ALA A 134 -2.62 -16.10 13.57
CA ALA A 134 -3.43 -15.58 12.49
C ALA A 134 -3.07 -14.13 12.12
N ASP A 135 -2.84 -13.27 13.13
CA ASP A 135 -2.41 -11.90 12.93
C ASP A 135 -1.02 -11.82 12.27
N ASP A 136 -0.07 -12.62 12.75
CA ASP A 136 1.28 -12.66 12.20
C ASP A 136 1.30 -13.18 10.76
N GLN A 137 0.46 -14.17 10.43
CA GLN A 137 0.31 -14.68 9.06
C GLN A 137 -0.31 -13.63 8.13
N ALA A 138 -1.33 -12.90 8.60
CA ALA A 138 -1.92 -11.80 7.84
C ALA A 138 -0.88 -10.71 7.51
N ARG A 139 -0.09 -10.29 8.50
CA ARG A 139 1.01 -9.34 8.34
C ARG A 139 2.07 -9.84 7.36
N LEU A 140 2.46 -11.11 7.46
CA LEU A 140 3.44 -11.70 6.54
C LEU A 140 2.95 -11.68 5.09
N ASN A 141 1.66 -11.99 4.87
CA ASN A 141 1.03 -11.93 3.55
C ASN A 141 0.99 -10.51 2.99
N GLU A 142 0.69 -9.50 3.80
CA GLU A 142 0.72 -8.10 3.39
C GLU A 142 2.12 -7.67 2.93
N VAL A 143 3.15 -8.01 3.70
CA VAL A 143 4.56 -7.72 3.35
C VAL A 143 4.97 -8.42 2.06
N GLN A 144 4.58 -9.69 1.87
CA GLN A 144 4.89 -10.43 0.64
C GLN A 144 4.19 -9.82 -0.57
N THR A 145 2.93 -9.43 -0.43
CA THR A 145 2.15 -8.79 -1.49
C THR A 145 2.77 -7.45 -1.89
N ALA A 146 3.11 -6.60 -0.92
CA ALA A 146 3.76 -5.32 -1.16
C ALA A 146 5.13 -5.48 -1.87
N SER A 147 5.92 -6.47 -1.45
CA SER A 147 7.19 -6.80 -2.11
C SER A 147 6.99 -7.22 -3.57
N ALA A 148 6.03 -8.13 -3.82
CA ALA A 148 5.73 -8.58 -5.18
C ALA A 148 5.20 -7.45 -6.08
N GLN A 149 4.43 -6.53 -5.54
CA GLN A 149 3.97 -5.34 -6.26
C GLN A 149 5.14 -4.40 -6.60
N THR A 150 6.06 -4.19 -5.66
CA THR A 150 7.28 -3.41 -5.91
C THR A 150 8.13 -4.04 -7.01
N ASP A 151 8.28 -5.38 -7.02
CA ASP A 151 9.01 -6.09 -8.07
C ASP A 151 8.37 -5.89 -9.44
N LYS A 152 7.03 -5.94 -9.53
CA LYS A 152 6.31 -5.66 -10.77
C LYS A 152 6.55 -4.23 -11.26
N TYR A 153 6.51 -3.25 -10.36
CA TYR A 153 6.82 -1.87 -10.72
C TYR A 153 8.24 -1.72 -11.26
N LEU A 154 9.24 -2.28 -10.57
CA LEU A 154 10.63 -2.23 -10.99
C LEU A 154 10.86 -2.90 -12.36
N ALA A 155 10.19 -4.03 -12.61
CA ALA A 155 10.24 -4.69 -13.91
C ALA A 155 9.69 -3.80 -15.04
N LEU A 156 8.57 -3.10 -14.77
CA LEU A 156 8.02 -2.12 -15.72
C LEU A 156 8.95 -0.92 -15.90
N ALA A 157 9.52 -0.38 -14.83
CA ALA A 157 10.44 0.75 -14.89
C ALA A 157 11.68 0.41 -15.74
N ARG A 158 12.23 -0.80 -15.58
CA ARG A 158 13.34 -1.29 -16.42
C ARG A 158 12.93 -1.45 -17.90
N LYS A 159 11.74 -2.01 -18.17
CA LYS A 159 11.21 -2.19 -19.53
C LYS A 159 11.09 -0.87 -20.28
N TYR A 160 10.71 0.20 -19.59
CA TYR A 160 10.49 1.53 -20.19
C TYR A 160 11.62 2.52 -19.90
N ARG A 161 12.80 2.03 -19.48
CA ARG A 161 13.96 2.85 -19.09
C ARG A 161 14.39 3.81 -20.18
N ASP A 162 14.46 3.33 -21.44
CA ASP A 162 15.01 4.07 -22.57
C ASP A 162 13.93 4.82 -23.38
N CYS A 163 12.67 4.81 -22.91
CA CYS A 163 11.59 5.53 -23.57
C CYS A 163 11.71 7.05 -23.34
N THR A 164 11.95 7.78 -24.41
CA THR A 164 12.07 9.26 -24.39
C THR A 164 10.70 9.93 -24.27
N GLU A 165 9.66 9.29 -24.80
CA GLU A 165 8.29 9.80 -24.79
C GLU A 165 7.37 8.89 -23.96
N VAL A 166 6.46 9.50 -23.21
CA VAL A 166 5.44 8.79 -22.47
C VAL A 166 4.26 8.49 -23.40
N THR A 167 4.09 7.21 -23.71
CA THR A 167 2.98 6.69 -24.53
C THR A 167 1.73 6.44 -23.69
N ASP A 168 0.58 6.32 -24.37
CA ASP A 168 -0.68 5.96 -23.68
C ASP A 168 -0.58 4.57 -23.02
N ASP A 169 0.16 3.63 -23.60
CA ASP A 169 0.42 2.30 -23.01
C ASP A 169 1.23 2.41 -21.71
N MET A 170 2.23 3.31 -21.66
CA MET A 170 2.96 3.58 -20.43
C MET A 170 2.05 4.19 -19.34
N ILE A 171 1.18 5.13 -19.72
CA ILE A 171 0.23 5.72 -18.78
C ILE A 171 -0.66 4.63 -18.18
N LEU A 172 -1.22 3.76 -19.02
CA LEU A 172 -2.07 2.65 -18.56
C LEU A 172 -1.31 1.63 -17.71
N ALA A 173 -0.04 1.36 -18.01
CA ALA A 173 0.78 0.43 -17.25
C ALA A 173 1.19 0.97 -15.88
N PHE A 174 1.47 2.26 -15.76
CA PHE A 174 2.02 2.88 -14.54
C PHE A 174 1.00 3.63 -13.69
N VAL A 175 -0.08 4.14 -14.27
CA VAL A 175 -1.02 5.03 -13.55
C VAL A 175 -2.34 4.33 -13.28
N GLU A 176 -2.68 4.23 -12.00
CA GLU A 176 -3.98 3.71 -11.55
C GLU A 176 -5.06 4.79 -11.67
N LYS A 177 -4.79 5.95 -11.08
CA LYS A 177 -5.72 7.08 -11.07
C LYS A 177 -4.99 8.39 -10.84
N ILE A 178 -5.64 9.49 -11.23
CA ILE A 178 -5.17 10.85 -10.96
C ILE A 178 -6.28 11.59 -10.21
N VAL A 179 -5.95 12.11 -9.03
CA VAL A 179 -6.88 12.91 -8.22
C VAL A 179 -6.58 14.38 -8.42
N VAL A 180 -7.57 15.12 -8.91
CA VAL A 180 -7.46 16.55 -9.17
C VAL A 180 -8.31 17.28 -8.13
N HIS A 181 -7.66 17.92 -7.18
CA HIS A 181 -8.30 18.67 -6.10
C HIS A 181 -8.89 19.99 -6.58
N LYS A 182 -9.67 20.65 -5.73
CA LYS A 182 -10.20 21.99 -5.99
C LYS A 182 -9.08 22.99 -6.09
N THR A 183 -9.23 23.98 -7.00
CA THR A 183 -8.32 25.11 -7.05
C THR A 183 -8.51 26.00 -5.83
N ILE A 184 -7.43 26.26 -5.12
CA ILE A 184 -7.39 27.22 -4.02
C ILE A 184 -7.03 28.57 -4.62
N ARG A 185 -7.91 29.55 -4.47
CA ARG A 185 -7.74 30.93 -4.94
C ARG A 185 -7.59 31.84 -3.73
N PRO A 186 -6.36 32.16 -3.31
CA PRO A 186 -6.17 33.12 -2.23
C PRO A 186 -6.60 34.52 -2.68
N ALA A 187 -6.96 35.38 -1.72
CA ALA A 187 -7.37 36.77 -2.00
C ALA A 187 -6.24 37.58 -2.66
N LYS A 188 -4.97 37.23 -2.39
CA LYS A 188 -3.76 37.76 -3.06
C LYS A 188 -2.83 36.58 -3.37
N GLY A 189 -2.26 36.56 -4.55
CA GLY A 189 -1.30 35.56 -4.98
C GLY A 189 -1.79 34.65 -6.11
N GLN A 190 -0.99 33.63 -6.44
CA GLN A 190 -1.30 32.68 -7.51
C GLN A 190 -2.27 31.60 -7.03
N SER A 191 -3.19 31.20 -7.91
CA SER A 191 -4.06 30.07 -7.67
C SER A 191 -3.26 28.77 -7.68
N THR A 192 -3.44 27.95 -6.67
CA THR A 192 -2.78 26.65 -6.54
C THR A 192 -3.78 25.51 -6.65
N ARG A 193 -3.33 24.39 -7.18
CA ARG A 193 -4.12 23.16 -7.28
C ARG A 193 -3.23 21.96 -6.99
N GLN A 194 -3.70 21.13 -6.07
CA GLN A 194 -3.06 19.85 -5.79
C GLN A 194 -3.51 18.80 -6.79
N ILE A 195 -2.56 18.06 -7.33
CA ILE A 195 -2.79 16.93 -8.23
C ILE A 195 -1.98 15.76 -7.70
N GLU A 196 -2.66 14.65 -7.47
CA GLU A 196 -2.06 13.41 -6.96
C GLU A 196 -2.08 12.35 -8.06
N VAL A 197 -0.92 11.79 -8.35
CA VAL A 197 -0.77 10.67 -9.28
C VAL A 197 -0.60 9.40 -8.47
N HIS A 198 -1.58 8.52 -8.54
CA HIS A 198 -1.51 7.18 -7.93
C HIS A 198 -1.02 6.19 -8.98
N MET A 199 0.06 5.52 -8.66
CA MET A 199 0.70 4.58 -9.57
C MET A 199 0.24 3.15 -9.30
N ASN A 200 0.13 2.36 -10.34
CA ASN A 200 -0.07 0.92 -10.24
C ASN A 200 1.05 0.30 -9.39
N TYR A 201 0.68 -0.62 -8.51
CA TYR A 201 1.57 -1.39 -7.65
C TYR A 201 2.19 -0.64 -6.46
N ILE A 202 2.40 0.67 -6.52
CA ILE A 202 3.10 1.43 -5.48
C ILE A 202 2.28 2.57 -4.87
N GLY A 203 1.08 2.83 -5.41
CA GLY A 203 0.22 3.91 -4.93
C GLY A 203 0.81 5.30 -5.17
N GLN A 204 0.66 6.19 -4.21
CA GLN A 204 1.24 7.52 -4.26
C GLN A 204 2.69 7.48 -3.75
N PHE A 205 3.64 7.80 -4.62
CA PHE A 205 5.07 7.83 -4.25
C PHE A 205 5.49 9.27 -3.91
N PRO A 206 5.99 9.53 -2.69
CA PRO A 206 6.54 10.84 -2.34
C PRO A 206 7.85 11.05 -3.09
N ILE A 207 7.83 11.96 -4.09
CA ILE A 207 9.02 12.31 -4.85
C ILE A 207 10.02 12.98 -3.90
N PRO A 208 11.29 12.56 -3.86
CA PRO A 208 12.33 13.27 -3.11
C PRO A 208 12.47 14.67 -3.69
N THR A 209 12.18 15.69 -2.91
CA THR A 209 12.65 17.06 -3.21
C THR A 209 14.16 17.06 -2.99
N GLU A 210 14.94 17.30 -4.04
CA GLU A 210 16.38 17.51 -3.93
C GLU A 210 16.59 18.64 -2.89
N GLY A 211 17.09 18.31 -1.70
CA GLY A 211 17.37 19.29 -0.63
C GLY A 211 16.93 18.93 0.78
N MET A 212 16.29 17.78 1.06
CA MET A 212 15.87 17.39 2.42
C MET A 212 16.58 16.14 2.99
N GLU A 213 17.79 15.84 2.53
CA GLU A 213 18.64 14.84 3.18
C GLU A 213 19.81 15.52 3.93
N ASN A 214 19.49 16.29 4.95
CA ASN A 214 20.43 16.62 6.04
C ASN A 214 19.63 17.23 7.18
N GLU A 215 19.07 16.38 8.05
CA GLU A 215 18.80 16.67 9.47
C GLU A 215 18.12 15.45 10.08
N ASN A 216 18.97 14.54 10.55
CA ASN A 216 18.86 13.90 11.87
C ASN A 216 19.91 12.77 11.95
N GLU A 217 21.10 13.15 12.39
CA GLU A 217 21.95 12.28 13.19
C GLU A 217 21.34 12.10 14.58
#